data_b62f2a674bf04309c6b87532a89cbddc
#
_entry.id   b62f2a674bf04309c6b87532a89cbddc
#
_cell.length_a   1.000
_cell.length_b   1.000
_cell.length_c   1.000
_cell.angle_alpha   90.00
_cell.angle_beta   90.00
_cell.angle_gamma   90.00
#
_symmetry.space_group_name_H-M   'P 1'
#
loop_
_entity.id
_entity.type
_entity.pdbx_description
1 polymer ?
#
loop_
_entity_poly.entity_id
_entity_poly.type
_entity_poly.pdbx_seq_one_letter_code
_entity_poly.pdbx_strand_id
1 'polypeptide(L)'
;MRFGKIRTPHYRIVVSDSRKARNGLSIEEIGRYSPGQEPSFIEVKSERAQYWLTVGALPTPAVEAILKVTGDWQKFKGLPGSEGTLKVAAAKPHKREAYEAAVKKAMDEPKDGATTMKKRAAEKLAAKNAPAEVVAEAPAEVVAEAPAEVVAETPAE
;
A
#
# COMPACT_ATOMS: atom_id res chain seq x y z
N MET A 1 7.48 22.59 -0.08
CA MET A 1 7.50 21.92 1.25
C MET A 1 7.70 20.43 1.06
N ARG A 2 8.40 19.75 1.98
CA ARG A 2 8.62 18.29 1.92
C ARG A 2 7.85 17.61 3.03
N PHE A 3 7.15 16.54 2.67
CA PHE A 3 6.41 15.64 3.57
C PHE A 3 6.83 14.17 3.33
N GLY A 4 6.28 13.26 4.09
CA GLY A 4 6.52 11.84 3.96
C GLY A 4 7.70 11.32 4.80
N LYS A 5 7.95 10.03 4.67
CA LYS A 5 8.99 9.30 5.40
C LYS A 5 10.36 9.40 4.71
N ILE A 6 11.37 8.88 5.34
CA ILE A 6 12.66 8.57 4.71
C ILE A 6 12.38 7.59 3.56
N ARG A 7 12.91 7.85 2.37
CA ARG A 7 12.73 7.08 1.11
C ARG A 7 11.34 7.18 0.46
N THR A 8 10.33 7.82 1.08
CA THR A 8 9.02 8.08 0.47
C THR A 8 8.66 9.56 0.57
N PRO A 9 9.38 10.44 -0.15
CA PRO A 9 9.12 11.87 -0.11
C PRO A 9 7.87 12.22 -0.91
N HIS A 10 7.08 13.14 -0.36
CA HIS A 10 6.00 13.83 -1.04
C HIS A 10 6.27 15.33 -0.92
N TYR A 11 6.02 16.06 -1.97
CA TYR A 11 6.27 17.49 -2.01
C TYR A 11 4.99 18.25 -2.30
N ARG A 12 4.85 19.42 -1.66
CA ARG A 12 3.86 20.41 -2.03
C ARG A 12 4.57 21.60 -2.64
N ILE A 13 4.06 22.04 -3.78
CA ILE A 13 4.49 23.25 -4.44
C ILE A 13 3.72 24.39 -3.80
N VAL A 14 4.43 25.30 -3.16
CA VAL A 14 3.84 26.39 -2.39
C VAL A 14 4.48 27.72 -2.76
N VAL A 15 3.72 28.78 -2.61
CA VAL A 15 4.22 30.15 -2.65
C VAL A 15 4.60 30.56 -1.24
N SER A 16 5.79 31.07 -1.07
CA SER A 16 6.28 31.55 0.22
C SER A 16 7.28 32.68 0.04
N ASP A 17 7.50 33.47 1.07
CA ASP A 17 8.57 34.45 1.12
C ASP A 17 9.95 33.73 0.99
N SER A 18 10.85 34.29 0.19
CA SER A 18 12.19 33.76 -0.06
C SER A 18 13.04 33.61 1.21
N ARG A 19 12.74 34.37 2.24
CA ARG A 19 13.42 34.34 3.55
C ARG A 19 12.96 33.24 4.45
N LYS A 20 11.83 32.57 4.13
CA LYS A 20 11.25 31.51 4.96
C LYS A 20 11.93 30.17 4.72
N ALA A 21 11.98 29.37 5.77
CA ALA A 21 12.44 27.98 5.66
C ALA A 21 11.53 27.16 4.75
N ARG A 22 12.08 26.11 4.11
CA ARG A 22 11.34 25.23 3.17
C ARG A 22 9.99 24.71 3.71
N ASN A 23 9.90 24.39 4.98
CA ASN A 23 8.68 23.90 5.63
C ASN A 23 8.01 24.98 6.51
N GLY A 24 8.41 26.24 6.37
CA GLY A 24 7.82 27.35 7.09
C GLY A 24 6.42 27.72 6.61
N LEU A 25 5.94 28.87 7.07
CA LEU A 25 4.63 29.40 6.67
C LEU A 25 4.61 29.67 5.16
N SER A 26 3.65 29.11 4.46
CA SER A 26 3.36 29.34 3.06
C SER A 26 2.14 30.25 2.89
N ILE A 27 2.11 31.01 1.81
CA ILE A 27 0.99 31.88 1.45
C ILE A 27 -0.12 31.03 0.81
N GLU A 28 0.24 30.19 -0.18
CA GLU A 28 -0.71 29.35 -0.91
C GLU A 28 -0.05 28.04 -1.37
N GLU A 29 -0.85 26.95 -1.43
CA GLU A 29 -0.47 25.68 -2.05
C GLU A 29 -0.98 25.63 -3.50
N ILE A 30 -0.06 25.58 -4.46
CA ILE A 30 -0.36 25.53 -5.90
C ILE A 30 -0.45 24.11 -6.41
N GLY A 31 0.31 23.17 -5.85
CA GLY A 31 0.33 21.81 -6.39
C GLY A 31 1.03 20.79 -5.53
N ARG A 32 1.05 19.54 -6.03
CA ARG A 32 1.63 18.38 -5.37
C ARG A 32 2.54 17.64 -6.32
N TYR A 33 3.62 17.09 -5.77
CA TYR A 33 4.57 16.28 -6.50
C TYR A 33 5.00 15.06 -5.68
N SER A 34 4.88 13.88 -6.27
CA SER A 34 5.30 12.62 -5.66
C SER A 34 6.19 11.84 -6.62
N PRO A 35 7.52 11.88 -6.42
CA PRO A 35 8.48 11.22 -7.32
C PRO A 35 8.49 9.70 -7.21
N GLY A 36 8.05 9.12 -6.09
CA GLY A 36 8.08 7.68 -5.85
C GLY A 36 6.97 6.88 -6.52
N GLN A 37 6.19 7.48 -7.40
CA GLN A 37 5.17 6.80 -8.20
C GLN A 37 5.66 6.66 -9.64
N GLU A 38 5.23 5.61 -10.33
CA GLU A 38 5.52 5.39 -11.74
C GLU A 38 4.19 5.34 -12.54
N PRO A 39 3.97 6.34 -13.39
CA PRO A 39 4.70 7.59 -13.57
C PRO A 39 4.63 8.50 -12.34
N SER A 40 5.59 9.43 -12.17
CA SER A 40 5.59 10.38 -11.06
C SER A 40 4.29 11.20 -11.07
N PHE A 41 3.70 11.34 -9.88
CA PHE A 41 2.47 12.12 -9.73
C PHE A 41 2.81 13.61 -9.67
N ILE A 42 2.26 14.38 -10.59
CA ILE A 42 2.37 15.83 -10.65
C ILE A 42 0.96 16.39 -10.81
N GLU A 43 0.56 17.24 -9.89
CA GLU A 43 -0.70 17.97 -9.92
C GLU A 43 -0.40 19.45 -9.68
N VAL A 44 -0.75 20.31 -10.62
CA VAL A 44 -0.57 21.76 -10.53
C VAL A 44 -1.86 22.46 -10.88
N LYS A 45 -2.25 23.43 -10.06
CA LYS A 45 -3.35 24.34 -10.35
C LYS A 45 -2.86 25.42 -11.32
N SER A 46 -3.02 25.16 -12.61
CA SER A 46 -2.51 26.04 -13.68
C SER A 46 -2.91 27.50 -13.53
N GLU A 47 -4.18 27.78 -13.22
CA GLU A 47 -4.68 29.16 -13.06
C GLU A 47 -3.92 29.92 -11.96
N ARG A 48 -3.71 29.27 -10.80
CA ARG A 48 -3.01 29.88 -9.69
C ARG A 48 -1.52 30.02 -9.96
N ALA A 49 -0.92 29.05 -10.65
CA ALA A 49 0.47 29.13 -11.09
C ALA A 49 0.68 30.31 -12.04
N GLN A 50 -0.19 30.49 -13.04
CA GLN A 50 -0.16 31.62 -13.97
C GLN A 50 -0.32 32.95 -13.24
N TYR A 51 -1.26 33.06 -12.32
CA TYR A 51 -1.48 34.27 -11.51
C TYR A 51 -0.20 34.67 -10.78
N TRP A 52 0.42 33.75 -10.05
CA TRP A 52 1.62 34.05 -9.27
C TRP A 52 2.83 34.40 -10.14
N LEU A 53 2.97 33.73 -11.28
CA LEU A 53 4.02 34.08 -12.25
C LEU A 53 3.82 35.49 -12.82
N THR A 54 2.57 35.89 -13.10
CA THR A 54 2.22 37.25 -13.58
C THR A 54 2.46 38.29 -12.52
N VAL A 55 2.21 38.04 -11.26
CA VAL A 55 2.50 38.90 -10.11
C VAL A 55 4.03 39.08 -9.90
N GLY A 56 4.83 38.16 -10.48
CA GLY A 56 6.30 38.25 -10.40
C GLY A 56 6.92 37.26 -9.42
N ALA A 57 6.20 36.19 -9.02
CA ALA A 57 6.80 35.13 -8.23
C ALA A 57 7.87 34.39 -9.05
N LEU A 58 9.04 34.19 -8.47
CA LEU A 58 10.15 33.50 -9.11
C LEU A 58 10.10 32.01 -8.73
N PRO A 59 9.97 31.09 -9.70
CA PRO A 59 10.02 29.66 -9.43
C PRO A 59 11.46 29.24 -9.13
N THR A 60 11.63 28.32 -8.20
CA THR A 60 12.92 27.62 -8.03
C THR A 60 13.20 26.72 -9.23
N PRO A 61 14.47 26.39 -9.55
CA PRO A 61 14.79 25.55 -10.71
C PRO A 61 14.05 24.22 -10.76
N ALA A 62 13.81 23.61 -9.58
CA ALA A 62 13.03 22.37 -9.48
C ALA A 62 11.55 22.58 -9.86
N VAL A 63 10.94 23.68 -9.41
CA VAL A 63 9.54 24.01 -9.76
C VAL A 63 9.44 24.41 -11.22
N GLU A 64 10.41 25.14 -11.75
CA GLU A 64 10.46 25.47 -13.19
C GLU A 64 10.47 24.21 -14.06
N ALA A 65 11.27 23.19 -13.69
CA ALA A 65 11.29 21.91 -14.40
C ALA A 65 9.91 21.23 -14.37
N ILE A 66 9.21 21.24 -13.23
CA ILE A 66 7.85 20.70 -13.11
C ILE A 66 6.87 21.48 -13.98
N LEU A 67 6.91 22.81 -13.97
CA LEU A 67 6.05 23.67 -14.79
C LEU A 67 6.32 23.50 -16.30
N LYS A 68 7.53 23.15 -16.69
CA LYS A 68 7.84 22.77 -18.09
C LYS A 68 7.18 21.46 -18.49
N VAL A 69 7.12 20.48 -17.58
CA VAL A 69 6.47 19.20 -17.83
C VAL A 69 4.95 19.36 -17.90
N THR A 70 4.35 20.22 -17.07
CA THR A 70 2.90 20.50 -17.12
C THR A 70 2.50 21.43 -18.26
N GLY A 71 3.43 22.14 -18.87
CA GLY A 71 3.15 23.12 -19.94
C GLY A 71 2.86 24.55 -19.43
N ASP A 72 2.76 24.75 -18.14
CA ASP A 72 2.42 26.05 -17.56
C ASP A 72 3.49 27.11 -17.77
N TRP A 73 4.76 26.67 -17.78
CA TRP A 73 5.88 27.57 -18.06
C TRP A 73 5.84 28.09 -19.50
N GLN A 74 5.53 27.21 -20.46
CA GLN A 74 5.40 27.57 -21.87
C GLN A 74 4.23 28.53 -22.08
N LYS A 75 3.10 28.30 -21.42
CA LYS A 75 1.94 29.21 -21.46
C LYS A 75 2.32 30.60 -20.96
N PHE A 76 3.04 30.70 -19.84
CA PHE A 76 3.48 31.97 -19.27
C PHE A 76 4.45 32.71 -20.20
N LYS A 77 5.39 32.00 -20.81
CA LYS A 77 6.39 32.59 -21.72
C LYS A 77 5.90 32.75 -23.16
N GLY A 78 4.71 32.27 -23.51
CA GLY A 78 4.21 32.28 -24.88
C GLY A 78 5.03 31.40 -25.83
N LEU A 79 5.66 30.33 -25.30
CA LEU A 79 6.45 29.37 -26.09
C LEU A 79 5.57 28.24 -26.62
N PRO A 80 5.95 27.59 -27.75
CA PRO A 80 5.26 26.40 -28.21
C PRO A 80 5.43 25.24 -27.20
N GLY A 81 4.48 24.29 -27.19
CA GLY A 81 4.49 23.15 -26.26
C GLY A 81 3.71 23.38 -24.97
N SER A 82 2.68 24.22 -25.01
CA SER A 82 1.81 24.53 -23.87
C SER A 82 0.97 23.34 -23.38
N GLU A 83 0.88 22.27 -24.15
CA GLU A 83 0.19 21.02 -23.76
C GLU A 83 0.96 20.21 -22.71
N GLY A 84 2.28 20.48 -22.60
CA GLY A 84 3.16 19.78 -21.68
C GLY A 84 3.48 18.34 -22.13
N THR A 85 4.28 17.66 -21.33
CA THR A 85 4.72 16.26 -21.56
C THR A 85 4.35 15.35 -20.39
N LEU A 86 3.33 15.73 -19.63
CA LEU A 86 2.94 15.02 -18.41
C LEU A 86 2.39 13.63 -18.74
N LYS A 87 3.04 12.60 -18.20
CA LYS A 87 2.54 11.22 -18.23
C LYS A 87 1.62 10.98 -17.03
N VAL A 88 0.37 10.67 -17.30
CA VAL A 88 -0.62 10.36 -16.26
C VAL A 88 -0.80 8.85 -16.18
N ALA A 89 -0.80 8.31 -14.96
CA ALA A 89 -1.11 6.90 -14.75
C ALA A 89 -2.57 6.62 -15.15
N ALA A 90 -2.81 5.46 -15.75
CA ALA A 90 -4.17 5.00 -16.02
C ALA A 90 -4.99 4.95 -14.73
N ALA A 91 -6.24 5.40 -14.78
CA ALA A 91 -7.14 5.33 -13.64
C ALA A 91 -7.31 3.87 -13.22
N LYS A 92 -7.07 3.60 -11.95
CA LYS A 92 -7.30 2.26 -11.40
C LYS A 92 -8.80 1.99 -11.36
N PRO A 93 -9.28 0.82 -11.81
CA PRO A 93 -10.69 0.47 -11.70
C PRO A 93 -11.14 0.53 -10.24
N HIS A 94 -12.38 0.94 -10.03
CA HIS A 94 -12.91 1.05 -8.69
C HIS A 94 -12.92 -0.34 -8.02
N LYS A 95 -12.50 -0.41 -6.76
CA LYS A 95 -12.41 -1.68 -6.00
C LYS A 95 -13.72 -2.46 -5.99
N ARG A 96 -14.86 -1.75 -6.05
CA ARG A 96 -16.19 -2.34 -6.09
C ARG A 96 -16.43 -3.12 -7.37
N GLU A 97 -16.02 -2.59 -8.52
CA GLU A 97 -16.14 -3.29 -9.81
C GLU A 97 -15.35 -4.60 -9.84
N ALA A 98 -14.12 -4.56 -9.32
CA ALA A 98 -13.29 -5.75 -9.20
C ALA A 98 -13.92 -6.78 -8.25
N TYR A 99 -14.53 -6.33 -7.15
CA TYR A 99 -15.24 -7.20 -6.21
C TYR A 99 -16.50 -7.78 -6.82
N GLU A 100 -17.34 -6.98 -7.48
CA GLU A 100 -18.56 -7.43 -8.15
C GLU A 100 -18.26 -8.45 -9.26
N ALA A 101 -17.19 -8.22 -10.04
CA ALA A 101 -16.71 -9.17 -11.04
C ALA A 101 -16.26 -10.50 -10.41
N ALA A 102 -15.55 -10.44 -9.28
CA ALA A 102 -15.13 -11.64 -8.55
C ALA A 102 -16.35 -12.41 -7.95
N VAL A 103 -17.32 -11.70 -7.40
CA VAL A 103 -18.56 -12.29 -6.87
C VAL A 103 -19.38 -12.94 -7.99
N LYS A 104 -19.53 -12.28 -9.14
CA LYS A 104 -20.20 -12.87 -10.30
C LYS A 104 -19.52 -14.15 -10.77
N LYS A 105 -18.19 -14.15 -10.90
CA LYS A 105 -17.43 -15.36 -11.25
C LYS A 105 -17.65 -16.47 -10.24
N ALA A 106 -17.62 -16.17 -8.94
CA ALA A 106 -17.85 -17.15 -7.89
C ALA A 106 -19.32 -17.66 -7.84
N MET A 107 -20.28 -16.87 -8.34
CA MET A 107 -21.66 -17.29 -8.48
C MET A 107 -21.90 -18.15 -9.73
N ASP A 108 -21.19 -17.85 -10.83
CA ASP A 108 -21.29 -18.58 -12.10
C ASP A 108 -20.46 -19.88 -12.09
N GLU A 109 -19.48 -20.03 -11.20
CA GLU A 109 -18.79 -21.30 -11.02
C GLU A 109 -19.76 -22.34 -10.43
N PRO A 110 -19.97 -23.48 -11.11
CA PRO A 110 -20.84 -24.53 -10.61
C PRO A 110 -20.33 -25.00 -9.24
N LYS A 111 -21.24 -25.06 -8.26
CA LYS A 111 -20.95 -25.46 -6.87
C LYS A 111 -20.58 -26.94 -6.71
N ASP A 112 -20.13 -27.60 -7.76
CA ASP A 112 -19.58 -28.94 -7.68
C ASP A 112 -18.25 -28.93 -6.95
N GLY A 113 -18.28 -29.21 -5.67
CA GLY A 113 -17.11 -29.42 -4.84
C GLY A 113 -16.68 -28.25 -3.90
N ALA A 114 -17.52 -27.25 -3.68
CA ALA A 114 -17.18 -26.11 -2.83
C ALA A 114 -17.07 -26.42 -1.31
N THR A 115 -17.22 -27.66 -0.90
CA THR A 115 -16.85 -28.11 0.44
C THR A 115 -15.84 -29.24 0.34
N THR A 116 -14.65 -28.93 -0.09
CA THR A 116 -13.51 -29.80 0.19
C THR A 116 -13.31 -29.77 1.71
N MET A 117 -14.09 -30.57 2.43
CA MET A 117 -13.77 -30.92 3.81
C MET A 117 -12.31 -31.32 3.79
N LYS A 118 -11.47 -30.59 4.51
CA LYS A 118 -10.04 -30.89 4.59
C LYS A 118 -9.93 -32.38 4.83
N LYS A 119 -9.19 -33.09 4.00
CA LYS A 119 -9.02 -34.54 3.98
C LYS A 119 -8.90 -35.16 5.39
N ARG A 120 -8.28 -34.42 6.33
CA ARG A 120 -8.21 -34.74 7.76
C ARG A 120 -9.52 -34.65 8.54
N ALA A 121 -10.48 -33.82 8.10
CA ALA A 121 -11.79 -33.74 8.77
C ALA A 121 -12.74 -34.87 8.27
N ALA A 122 -12.63 -35.22 6.99
CA ALA A 122 -13.33 -36.37 6.42
C ALA A 122 -12.83 -37.70 7.02
N GLU A 123 -11.51 -37.80 7.21
CA GLU A 123 -10.85 -38.97 7.82
C GLU A 123 -11.25 -39.15 9.31
N LYS A 124 -11.33 -38.02 10.07
CA LYS A 124 -11.84 -38.03 11.45
C LYS A 124 -13.33 -38.40 11.57
N LEU A 125 -14.16 -37.99 10.61
CA LEU A 125 -15.58 -38.35 10.56
C LEU A 125 -15.77 -39.84 10.17
N ALA A 126 -14.96 -40.34 9.26
CA ALA A 126 -14.93 -41.74 8.89
C ALA A 126 -14.47 -42.64 10.06
N ALA A 127 -13.42 -42.19 10.79
CA ALA A 127 -12.94 -42.91 11.99
C ALA A 127 -13.93 -42.87 13.17
N LYS A 128 -14.82 -41.89 13.23
CA LYS A 128 -15.83 -41.77 14.29
C LYS A 128 -17.11 -42.58 13.99
N ASN A 129 -17.33 -42.95 12.73
CA ASN A 129 -18.51 -43.70 12.29
C ASN A 129 -18.20 -45.19 12.00
N ALA A 130 -17.00 -45.66 12.27
CA ALA A 130 -16.70 -47.09 12.23
C ALA A 130 -17.31 -47.76 13.46
N PRO A 131 -18.16 -48.79 13.28
CA PRO A 131 -18.74 -49.49 14.42
C PRO A 131 -17.64 -50.24 15.17
N ALA A 132 -17.66 -50.09 16.48
CA ALA A 132 -16.79 -50.80 17.39
C ALA A 132 -17.15 -52.29 17.34
N GLU A 133 -16.29 -53.09 16.78
CA GLU A 133 -16.38 -54.53 16.94
C GLU A 133 -15.44 -54.97 18.05
N VAL A 134 -16.07 -55.54 19.03
CA VAL A 134 -15.56 -56.11 20.26
C VAL A 134 -14.67 -57.30 19.96
N VAL A 135 -13.45 -57.34 20.47
CA VAL A 135 -12.88 -58.60 21.04
C VAL A 135 -11.90 -58.25 22.13
N ALA A 136 -12.22 -58.82 23.27
CA ALA A 136 -11.42 -58.86 24.49
C ALA A 136 -10.11 -59.66 24.28
N GLU A 137 -9.07 -59.29 24.96
CA GLU A 137 -8.31 -60.19 25.86
C GLU A 137 -7.07 -59.50 26.40
N ALA A 138 -7.04 -59.34 27.69
CA ALA A 138 -5.83 -59.09 28.48
C ALA A 138 -5.11 -60.45 28.72
N PRO A 139 -3.93 -60.57 29.35
CA PRO A 139 -3.44 -59.76 30.46
C PRO A 139 -1.91 -59.57 30.55
N ALA A 140 -1.51 -58.78 31.57
CA ALA A 140 -0.35 -58.89 32.48
C ALA A 140 1.06 -58.77 31.86
N GLU A 141 1.98 -58.19 32.44
CA GLU A 141 2.52 -57.97 33.76
C GLU A 141 3.80 -57.13 33.62
N VAL A 142 4.05 -56.27 34.47
CA VAL A 142 4.98 -56.14 35.57
C VAL A 142 6.13 -55.14 35.41
N VAL A 143 6.14 -54.19 36.31
CA VAL A 143 7.20 -53.69 37.19
C VAL A 143 8.16 -52.56 36.72
N ALA A 144 7.98 -51.48 37.41
CA ALA A 144 8.96 -50.65 38.13
C ALA A 144 10.14 -50.08 37.34
N GLU A 145 10.57 -48.91 37.50
CA GLU A 145 11.04 -48.19 38.68
C GLU A 145 11.37 -46.76 38.33
N ALA A 146 10.94 -45.81 39.11
CA ALA A 146 11.58 -44.54 39.25
C ALA A 146 12.81 -44.72 40.16
N PRO A 147 13.72 -43.83 40.35
CA PRO A 147 13.46 -42.47 40.79
C PRO A 147 14.47 -41.38 40.33
N ALA A 148 14.06 -40.18 40.56
CA ALA A 148 14.65 -39.08 41.33
C ALA A 148 15.95 -38.41 40.88
N GLU A 149 15.82 -37.13 40.95
CA GLU A 149 16.61 -36.10 41.68
C GLU A 149 17.78 -35.54 40.91
N VAL A 150 18.13 -34.33 40.93
CA VAL A 150 18.16 -33.23 41.87
C VAL A 150 18.71 -31.97 41.20
N VAL A 151 18.02 -30.85 41.39
CA VAL A 151 18.46 -29.55 41.93
C VAL A 151 19.53 -28.69 41.25
N ALA A 152 19.10 -27.45 41.05
CA ALA A 152 19.75 -26.15 41.31
C ALA A 152 20.95 -25.80 40.43
N GLU A 153 21.25 -24.61 40.07
CA GLU A 153 21.20 -23.30 40.74
C GLU A 153 21.56 -22.22 39.75
N THR A 154 20.93 -21.11 39.78
CA THR A 154 21.45 -19.81 39.31
C THR A 154 22.57 -19.39 40.25
N PRO A 155 23.50 -18.45 39.92
CA PRO A 155 23.14 -17.05 39.80
C PRO A 155 23.96 -16.22 38.80
N ALA A 156 23.42 -15.11 38.48
CA ALA A 156 23.86 -13.71 38.42
C ALA A 156 25.36 -13.39 38.27
N GLU A 157 25.72 -12.64 37.24
CA GLU A 157 26.31 -11.30 37.37
C GLU A 157 26.17 -10.55 36.03
#